data_f783f638d5154ddefac38a2bf9bb64cc
#
_entry.id   f783f638d5154ddefac38a2bf9bb64cc
#
_cell.length_a   1.000
_cell.length_b   1.000
_cell.length_c   1.000
_cell.angle_alpha   90.00
_cell.angle_beta   90.00
_cell.angle_gamma   90.00
#
_symmetry.space_group_name_H-M   'P 1'
#
loop_
_entity.id
_entity.type
_entity.pdbx_description
1 polymer ?
#
loop_
_entity_poly.entity_id
_entity_poly.type
_entity_poly.pdbx_seq_one_letter_code
_entity_poly.pdbx_strand_id
1 'polypeptide(L)'
;MATTVTTLNYLTSTEAGNTLRDNGGYVAISHIPAQAVSEAYTAFTSDGTFAPQGGSSNLTVVTIAGGGAGGAAGYGSGGGAGGLRSATDLSNPGSPLSVTIGAGGASDGAAGANTFIGPSPSPVFICHGGGGGPSANSNGTSGTGGSGGGNSAGNTPPYSPQPQGNNGGAQQWPMSANPAKGGGGGGAGGVGQTGPGGRVGGPGSDVSPIIPAPEGGGTFAGGGTAGAYFNPPASAGPGGGGAAPGGQGQANTGGGGGSGGNGGARGNGGSGKVLIKEPSEVASNQGGIWNQQAHYLYVLTGKLA
;
A
#
# COMPACT_ATOMS: atom_id res chain seq x y z
N MET A 1 8.43 7.57 -11.63
CA MET A 1 8.93 8.82 -11.04
C MET A 1 8.71 8.76 -9.55
N ALA A 2 9.69 9.08 -8.73
CA ALA A 2 9.54 9.23 -7.29
C ALA A 2 9.19 10.69 -7.00
N THR A 3 8.17 10.92 -6.16
CA THR A 3 7.81 12.26 -5.69
C THR A 3 8.14 12.33 -4.20
N THR A 4 9.00 13.25 -3.82
CA THR A 4 9.33 13.51 -2.42
C THR A 4 8.55 14.75 -1.95
N VAL A 5 7.80 14.60 -0.88
CA VAL A 5 7.09 15.70 -0.20
C VAL A 5 7.69 15.83 1.19
N THR A 6 8.13 17.02 1.54
CA THR A 6 8.68 17.32 2.87
C THR A 6 7.70 18.21 3.62
N THR A 7 7.18 17.72 4.73
CA THR A 7 6.30 18.48 5.62
C THR A 7 7.09 18.94 6.84
N LEU A 8 7.10 20.23 7.09
CA LEU A 8 7.72 20.86 8.25
C LEU A 8 6.69 21.06 9.36
N ASN A 9 6.78 20.30 10.43
CA ASN A 9 5.98 20.50 11.63
C ASN A 9 6.77 21.31 12.65
N TYR A 10 6.32 22.52 12.95
CA TYR A 10 6.90 23.35 13.99
C TYR A 10 6.28 22.98 15.34
N LEU A 11 7.11 22.49 16.27
CA LEU A 11 6.72 22.39 17.66
C LEU A 11 6.96 23.74 18.32
N THR A 12 5.90 24.46 18.61
CA THR A 12 5.96 25.65 19.44
C THR A 12 5.87 25.22 20.90
N SER A 13 6.98 25.20 21.62
CA SER A 13 6.92 25.13 23.07
C SER A 13 6.80 26.54 23.63
N THR A 14 5.65 26.86 24.21
CA THR A 14 5.46 28.02 25.05
C THR A 14 5.86 27.64 26.47
N GLU A 15 7.11 27.60 26.77
CA GLU A 15 7.56 27.66 28.17
C GLU A 15 8.17 29.00 28.45
N ALA A 16 7.43 29.76 29.25
CA ALA A 16 7.85 31.04 29.76
C ALA A 16 8.86 30.86 30.88
N GLY A 17 9.95 31.54 30.75
CA GLY A 17 10.66 32.08 31.90
C GLY A 17 11.69 31.19 32.57
N ASN A 18 12.94 31.33 32.10
CA ASN A 18 14.07 31.21 33.00
C ASN A 18 14.95 32.45 32.87
N THR A 19 14.98 33.22 33.92
CA THR A 19 15.79 34.42 34.06
C THR A 19 17.26 34.05 34.16
N LEU A 20 18.10 34.69 33.33
CA LEU A 20 19.52 34.69 33.46
C LEU A 20 19.91 35.32 34.82
N ARG A 21 20.57 34.58 35.68
CA ARG A 21 21.22 35.15 36.87
C ARG A 21 22.71 35.31 36.59
N ASP A 22 23.15 36.53 36.70
CA ASP A 22 24.53 36.99 36.43
C ASP A 22 25.45 36.92 37.65
N ASN A 23 25.48 35.84 38.40
CA ASN A 23 26.38 35.64 39.52
C ASN A 23 27.09 34.27 39.44
N GLY A 24 27.84 34.04 38.34
CA GLY A 24 28.64 32.83 38.21
C GLY A 24 27.81 31.53 38.16
N GLY A 25 26.48 31.66 37.97
CA GLY A 25 25.55 30.56 37.84
C GLY A 25 25.44 30.13 36.40
N TYR A 26 25.04 28.91 36.22
CA TYR A 26 24.79 28.27 34.91
C TYR A 26 23.78 29.08 34.11
N VAL A 27 24.10 29.48 32.89
CA VAL A 27 23.10 29.93 31.92
C VAL A 27 22.31 28.71 31.50
N ALA A 28 21.10 28.55 32.06
CA ALA A 28 20.18 27.60 31.51
C ALA A 28 19.75 28.12 30.13
N ILE A 29 20.22 27.50 29.06
CA ILE A 29 19.74 27.78 27.71
C ILE A 29 18.32 27.23 27.63
N SER A 30 17.35 28.07 27.95
CA SER A 30 15.91 27.69 27.85
C SER A 30 15.34 27.83 26.45
N HIS A 31 16.18 28.00 25.44
CA HIS A 31 15.77 28.02 24.04
C HIS A 31 16.81 27.32 23.17
N ILE A 32 16.81 26.00 23.23
CA ILE A 32 17.02 25.27 21.99
C ILE A 32 15.65 25.35 21.31
N PRO A 33 15.46 26.12 20.23
CA PRO A 33 14.20 26.06 19.49
C PRO A 33 13.97 24.58 19.20
N ALA A 34 12.79 24.08 19.55
CA ALA A 34 12.42 22.72 19.19
C ALA A 34 12.71 22.60 17.70
N GLN A 35 13.69 21.80 17.37
CA GLN A 35 14.15 21.67 16.00
C GLN A 35 12.97 21.11 15.23
N ALA A 36 12.60 21.80 14.16
CA ALA A 36 11.49 21.36 13.33
C ALA A 36 11.73 19.91 12.90
N VAL A 37 10.90 19.02 13.41
CA VAL A 37 10.92 17.60 13.05
C VAL A 37 10.27 17.53 11.68
N SER A 38 11.05 17.48 10.61
CA SER A 38 10.51 17.30 9.26
C SER A 38 10.47 15.82 8.93
N GLU A 39 9.28 15.27 8.76
CA GLU A 39 9.12 13.95 8.18
C GLU A 39 9.22 14.04 6.65
N ALA A 40 9.99 13.15 6.04
CA ALA A 40 10.07 13.07 4.58
C ALA A 40 9.21 11.90 4.08
N TYR A 41 8.43 12.16 3.05
CA TYR A 41 7.56 11.17 2.43
C TYR A 41 7.96 10.95 0.99
N THR A 42 8.15 9.69 0.60
CA THR A 42 8.50 9.31 -0.78
C THR A 42 7.50 8.28 -1.29
N ALA A 43 6.95 8.53 -2.49
CA ALA A 43 6.02 7.61 -3.14
C ALA A 43 6.60 7.10 -4.46
N PHE A 44 6.54 5.77 -4.66
CA PHE A 44 6.93 5.11 -5.90
C PHE A 44 5.70 4.50 -6.56
N THR A 45 5.47 4.86 -7.82
CA THR A 45 4.44 4.32 -8.71
C THR A 45 5.03 3.56 -9.91
N SER A 46 6.36 3.50 -9.98
CA SER A 46 7.17 2.74 -10.92
C SER A 46 8.47 2.34 -10.25
N ASP A 47 9.20 1.42 -10.85
CA ASP A 47 10.51 1.02 -10.36
C ASP A 47 11.44 2.21 -10.16
N GLY A 48 12.27 2.14 -9.13
CA GLY A 48 13.17 3.21 -8.78
C GLY A 48 14.18 2.83 -7.71
N THR A 49 14.86 3.83 -7.20
CA THR A 49 15.80 3.69 -6.10
C THR A 49 15.43 4.66 -5.00
N PHE A 50 15.25 4.17 -3.80
CA PHE A 50 15.09 4.97 -2.61
C PHE A 50 16.47 5.21 -2.00
N ALA A 51 16.85 6.48 -1.88
CA ALA A 51 18.06 6.90 -1.20
C ALA A 51 17.68 7.45 0.18
N PRO A 52 17.94 6.71 1.28
CA PRO A 52 17.62 7.18 2.61
C PRO A 52 18.37 8.45 2.95
N GLN A 53 17.73 9.35 3.69
CA GLN A 53 18.43 10.49 4.29
C GLN A 53 19.41 9.99 5.36
N GLY A 54 20.59 10.61 5.42
CA GLY A 54 21.62 10.21 6.38
C GLY A 54 21.14 10.42 7.81
N GLY A 55 21.25 9.39 8.69
CA GLY A 55 20.92 9.41 10.13
C GLY A 55 19.52 8.96 10.50
N SER A 56 18.59 8.79 9.56
CA SER A 56 17.29 8.21 9.90
C SER A 56 17.48 6.75 10.33
N SER A 57 17.05 6.42 11.56
CA SER A 57 17.29 5.09 12.13
C SER A 57 16.31 4.04 11.60
N ASN A 58 15.04 4.39 11.47
CA ASN A 58 13.97 3.48 11.07
C ASN A 58 13.05 4.14 10.03
N LEU A 59 12.58 3.32 9.11
CA LEU A 59 11.65 3.72 8.06
C LEU A 59 10.24 3.21 8.39
N THR A 60 9.23 4.01 8.11
CA THR A 60 7.87 3.53 7.99
C THR A 60 7.56 3.28 6.52
N VAL A 61 7.13 2.07 6.20
CA VAL A 61 6.93 1.63 4.83
C VAL A 61 5.54 1.06 4.67
N VAL A 62 4.87 1.43 3.58
CA VAL A 62 3.66 0.76 3.10
C VAL A 62 3.93 0.28 1.68
N THR A 63 3.76 -1.02 1.45
CA THR A 63 3.90 -1.65 0.14
C THR A 63 2.56 -2.22 -0.30
N ILE A 64 2.21 -1.97 -1.55
CA ILE A 64 1.01 -2.47 -2.20
C ILE A 64 1.47 -3.17 -3.48
N ALA A 65 1.13 -4.44 -3.64
CA ALA A 65 1.50 -5.20 -4.84
C ALA A 65 0.48 -5.03 -5.97
N GLY A 66 0.77 -5.54 -7.15
CA GLY A 66 -0.16 -5.53 -8.27
C GLY A 66 -1.38 -6.43 -8.02
N GLY A 67 -2.56 -5.98 -8.42
CA GLY A 67 -3.80 -6.76 -8.35
C GLY A 67 -3.90 -7.79 -9.47
N GLY A 68 -4.69 -8.86 -9.28
CA GLY A 68 -4.97 -9.85 -10.31
C GLY A 68 -6.00 -9.37 -11.33
N ALA A 69 -5.97 -9.92 -12.53
CA ALA A 69 -6.99 -9.70 -13.56
C ALA A 69 -8.30 -10.41 -13.22
N GLY A 70 -9.39 -9.89 -13.71
CA GLY A 70 -10.69 -10.60 -13.68
C GLY A 70 -10.74 -11.74 -14.70
N GLY A 71 -11.73 -12.63 -14.56
CA GLY A 71 -12.02 -13.68 -15.51
C GLY A 71 -12.78 -13.18 -16.73
N ALA A 72 -12.47 -13.71 -17.91
CA ALA A 72 -13.24 -13.49 -19.11
C ALA A 72 -14.57 -14.28 -19.08
N ALA A 73 -15.51 -13.93 -19.96
CA ALA A 73 -16.80 -14.56 -20.15
C ALA A 73 -17.84 -14.41 -19.01
N GLY A 74 -19.08 -14.80 -19.32
CA GLY A 74 -20.32 -14.40 -18.63
C GLY A 74 -20.42 -14.64 -17.13
N TYR A 75 -19.65 -15.56 -16.58
CA TYR A 75 -19.66 -15.94 -15.16
C TYR A 75 -18.27 -15.82 -14.51
N GLY A 76 -17.39 -15.07 -15.17
CA GLY A 76 -16.04 -14.88 -14.65
C GLY A 76 -16.04 -14.27 -13.26
N SER A 77 -15.04 -14.58 -12.51
CA SER A 77 -14.83 -14.04 -11.16
C SER A 77 -13.98 -12.79 -11.16
N GLY A 78 -14.13 -11.99 -10.12
CA GLY A 78 -13.30 -10.81 -9.92
C GLY A 78 -11.86 -11.19 -9.55
N GLY A 79 -10.89 -10.41 -10.01
CA GLY A 79 -9.50 -10.53 -9.58
C GLY A 79 -9.32 -10.09 -8.11
N GLY A 80 -8.46 -10.78 -7.39
CA GLY A 80 -8.05 -10.38 -6.04
C GLY A 80 -7.14 -9.15 -6.06
N ALA A 81 -7.21 -8.35 -5.03
CA ALA A 81 -6.31 -7.23 -4.85
C ALA A 81 -4.87 -7.71 -4.60
N GLY A 82 -3.91 -6.88 -4.94
CA GLY A 82 -2.54 -7.04 -4.45
C GLY A 82 -2.51 -7.04 -2.94
N GLY A 83 -1.51 -7.71 -2.37
CA GLY A 83 -1.28 -7.65 -0.94
C GLY A 83 -0.97 -6.23 -0.49
N LEU A 84 -1.22 -5.97 0.77
CA LEU A 84 -0.84 -4.72 1.43
C LEU A 84 -0.10 -5.06 2.72
N ARG A 85 1.08 -4.49 2.88
CA ARG A 85 1.88 -4.62 4.11
C ARG A 85 2.41 -3.27 4.55
N SER A 86 2.52 -3.12 5.85
CA SER A 86 3.20 -1.98 6.45
C SER A 86 4.21 -2.44 7.50
N ALA A 87 5.23 -1.64 7.70
CA ALA A 87 6.19 -1.76 8.80
C ALA A 87 6.52 -0.35 9.28
N THR A 88 6.55 -0.13 10.60
CA THR A 88 6.86 1.16 11.21
C THR A 88 8.31 1.28 11.67
N ASP A 89 9.02 0.16 11.72
CA ASP A 89 10.38 0.08 12.28
C ASP A 89 11.33 -0.70 11.35
N LEU A 90 11.17 -0.51 10.03
CA LEU A 90 12.10 -1.12 9.09
C LEU A 90 13.46 -0.47 9.22
N SER A 91 14.46 -1.27 9.61
CA SER A 91 15.82 -0.77 9.78
C SER A 91 16.32 -0.11 8.50
N ASN A 92 16.78 1.13 8.62
CA ASN A 92 17.40 1.85 7.52
C ASN A 92 18.84 1.31 7.31
N PRO A 93 19.16 0.74 6.13
CA PRO A 93 20.50 0.21 5.90
C PRO A 93 21.56 1.30 5.66
N GLY A 94 21.18 2.57 5.61
CA GLY A 94 22.09 3.69 5.31
C GLY A 94 22.63 3.71 3.87
N SER A 95 22.11 2.84 3.01
CA SER A 95 22.48 2.74 1.60
C SER A 95 21.25 2.72 0.71
N PRO A 96 21.35 3.12 -0.56
CA PRO A 96 20.24 3.10 -1.49
C PRO A 96 19.58 1.72 -1.63
N LEU A 97 18.26 1.68 -1.63
CA LEU A 97 17.44 0.49 -1.79
C LEU A 97 16.72 0.51 -3.14
N SER A 98 16.80 -0.56 -3.90
CA SER A 98 15.97 -0.73 -5.09
C SER A 98 14.50 -0.89 -4.69
N VAL A 99 13.61 -0.28 -5.46
CA VAL A 99 12.16 -0.42 -5.32
C VAL A 99 11.62 -1.00 -6.62
N THR A 100 10.91 -2.11 -6.52
CA THR A 100 10.23 -2.72 -7.68
C THR A 100 8.74 -2.71 -7.44
N ILE A 101 8.00 -2.18 -8.42
CA ILE A 101 6.54 -2.05 -8.36
C ILE A 101 5.89 -3.15 -9.18
N GLY A 102 5.06 -3.96 -8.53
CA GLY A 102 4.34 -5.04 -9.18
C GLY A 102 3.31 -4.53 -10.19
N ALA A 103 3.38 -5.02 -11.41
CA ALA A 103 2.35 -4.79 -12.42
C ALA A 103 1.06 -5.54 -12.07
N GLY A 104 -0.08 -5.02 -12.49
CA GLY A 104 -1.34 -5.77 -12.44
C GLY A 104 -1.38 -6.91 -13.44
N GLY A 105 -2.16 -7.95 -13.15
CA GLY A 105 -2.42 -9.06 -14.06
C GLY A 105 -3.04 -8.58 -15.37
N ALA A 106 -2.47 -8.96 -16.50
CA ALA A 106 -2.84 -8.44 -17.83
C ALA A 106 -3.49 -9.48 -18.76
N SER A 107 -3.63 -10.72 -18.33
CA SER A 107 -4.32 -11.78 -19.10
C SER A 107 -5.39 -12.45 -18.26
N ASP A 108 -6.25 -13.25 -18.88
CA ASP A 108 -7.38 -13.93 -18.25
C ASP A 108 -6.95 -14.73 -17.03
N GLY A 109 -7.48 -14.39 -15.88
CA GLY A 109 -7.12 -15.03 -14.61
C GLY A 109 -5.65 -14.84 -14.19
N ALA A 110 -4.93 -13.91 -14.80
CA ALA A 110 -3.53 -13.69 -14.42
C ALA A 110 -3.41 -13.04 -13.04
N ALA A 111 -2.47 -13.54 -12.25
CA ALA A 111 -2.08 -12.91 -11.00
C ALA A 111 -1.34 -11.58 -11.25
N GLY A 112 -1.39 -10.69 -10.29
CA GLY A 112 -0.52 -9.52 -10.22
C GLY A 112 0.91 -9.89 -9.84
N ALA A 113 1.83 -8.99 -10.09
CA ALA A 113 3.23 -9.15 -9.72
C ALA A 113 3.50 -8.61 -8.30
N ASN A 114 4.58 -9.11 -7.70
CA ASN A 114 5.02 -8.67 -6.38
C ASN A 114 5.61 -7.26 -6.41
N THR A 115 5.42 -6.53 -5.34
CA THR A 115 6.14 -5.27 -5.04
C THR A 115 7.13 -5.54 -3.94
N PHE A 116 8.35 -5.02 -4.06
CA PHE A 116 9.35 -5.22 -3.02
C PHE A 116 10.38 -4.10 -2.96
N ILE A 117 11.03 -4.01 -1.80
CA ILE A 117 12.13 -3.09 -1.50
C ILE A 117 13.38 -3.93 -1.20
N GLY A 118 14.48 -3.56 -1.77
CA GLY A 118 15.77 -4.24 -1.63
C GLY A 118 16.10 -5.16 -2.81
N PRO A 119 17.26 -5.83 -2.78
CA PRO A 119 17.76 -6.60 -3.91
C PRO A 119 16.93 -7.87 -4.14
N SER A 120 16.71 -8.22 -5.41
CA SER A 120 16.22 -9.54 -5.81
C SER A 120 17.39 -10.53 -5.89
N PRO A 121 17.29 -11.78 -5.41
CA PRO A 121 16.06 -12.46 -4.95
C PRO A 121 15.77 -12.33 -3.45
N SER A 122 16.55 -11.59 -2.68
CA SER A 122 16.41 -11.49 -1.22
C SER A 122 15.98 -10.05 -0.80
N PRO A 123 14.72 -9.66 -1.05
CA PRO A 123 14.26 -8.32 -0.69
C PRO A 123 14.17 -8.14 0.82
N VAL A 124 14.41 -6.91 1.26
CA VAL A 124 14.27 -6.52 2.67
C VAL A 124 12.79 -6.53 3.08
N PHE A 125 11.91 -6.14 2.16
CA PHE A 125 10.47 -6.11 2.39
C PHE A 125 9.71 -6.46 1.11
N ILE A 126 8.79 -7.43 1.19
CA ILE A 126 8.03 -7.92 0.02
C ILE A 126 6.54 -7.95 0.29
N CYS A 127 5.78 -7.62 -0.74
CA CYS A 127 4.34 -7.75 -0.81
C CYS A 127 3.95 -8.55 -2.06
N HIS A 128 3.05 -9.53 -1.90
CA HIS A 128 2.69 -10.46 -2.96
C HIS A 128 1.55 -9.95 -3.83
N GLY A 129 1.65 -10.19 -5.13
CA GLY A 129 0.59 -9.85 -6.08
C GLY A 129 -0.73 -10.55 -5.79
N GLY A 130 -1.83 -9.98 -6.24
CA GLY A 130 -3.17 -10.54 -6.09
C GLY A 130 -3.44 -11.72 -7.01
N GLY A 131 -4.28 -12.65 -6.59
CA GLY A 131 -4.71 -13.78 -7.39
C GLY A 131 -5.67 -13.37 -8.52
N GLY A 132 -5.55 -13.99 -9.70
CA GLY A 132 -6.49 -13.76 -10.79
C GLY A 132 -7.87 -14.40 -10.54
N GLY A 133 -8.91 -13.79 -11.08
CA GLY A 133 -10.25 -14.37 -11.11
C GLY A 133 -10.39 -15.27 -12.34
N PRO A 134 -10.76 -16.57 -12.17
CA PRO A 134 -10.88 -17.47 -13.30
C PRO A 134 -12.08 -17.14 -14.19
N SER A 135 -11.98 -17.53 -15.46
CA SER A 135 -13.11 -17.48 -16.40
C SER A 135 -14.22 -18.46 -16.03
N ALA A 136 -15.41 -18.26 -16.58
CA ALA A 136 -16.49 -19.23 -16.53
C ALA A 136 -16.03 -20.58 -17.07
N ASN A 137 -16.43 -21.66 -16.39
CA ASN A 137 -16.14 -23.06 -16.74
C ASN A 137 -14.64 -23.46 -16.69
N SER A 138 -13.75 -22.61 -16.23
CA SER A 138 -12.38 -23.03 -15.93
C SER A 138 -12.24 -23.25 -14.42
N ASN A 139 -11.69 -24.39 -14.04
CA ASN A 139 -11.16 -24.61 -12.69
C ASN A 139 -9.86 -23.78 -12.51
N GLY A 140 -9.91 -22.50 -12.93
CA GLY A 140 -8.78 -21.62 -12.82
C GLY A 140 -8.34 -21.55 -11.38
N THR A 141 -7.10 -21.84 -11.16
CA THR A 141 -6.44 -21.61 -9.88
C THR A 141 -6.49 -20.13 -9.59
N SER A 142 -7.35 -19.75 -8.66
CA SER A 142 -7.19 -18.45 -8.02
C SER A 142 -5.76 -18.40 -7.49
N GLY A 143 -4.95 -17.47 -8.01
CA GLY A 143 -3.53 -17.43 -7.70
C GLY A 143 -3.27 -17.26 -6.21
N THR A 144 -2.22 -17.89 -5.71
CA THR A 144 -1.62 -17.56 -4.41
C THR A 144 -1.15 -16.11 -4.48
N GLY A 145 -1.68 -15.28 -3.62
CA GLY A 145 -1.30 -13.87 -3.67
C GLY A 145 -1.67 -13.13 -2.41
N GLY A 146 -1.48 -11.84 -2.45
CA GLY A 146 -1.86 -10.94 -1.38
C GLY A 146 -3.32 -11.14 -1.00
N SER A 147 -4.24 -11.00 -1.96
CA SER A 147 -5.65 -11.40 -1.80
C SER A 147 -6.03 -12.42 -2.87
N GLY A 148 -6.92 -13.34 -2.54
CA GLY A 148 -7.39 -14.38 -3.49
C GLY A 148 -8.33 -13.82 -4.53
N GLY A 149 -8.24 -14.31 -5.79
CA GLY A 149 -9.27 -14.12 -6.79
C GLY A 149 -10.59 -14.82 -6.38
N GLY A 150 -11.72 -14.34 -6.88
CA GLY A 150 -12.99 -15.04 -6.70
C GLY A 150 -13.00 -16.40 -7.40
N ASN A 151 -13.86 -17.32 -7.00
CA ASN A 151 -13.98 -18.64 -7.63
C ASN A 151 -15.15 -18.68 -8.63
N SER A 152 -14.94 -19.21 -9.83
CA SER A 152 -15.96 -19.30 -10.88
C SER A 152 -16.52 -20.69 -11.12
N ALA A 153 -15.92 -21.76 -10.64
CA ALA A 153 -16.41 -23.13 -10.79
C ALA A 153 -15.84 -24.09 -9.76
N GLY A 154 -16.72 -24.87 -9.12
CA GLY A 154 -16.34 -25.99 -8.26
C GLY A 154 -15.93 -25.59 -6.83
N ASN A 155 -15.98 -26.61 -5.99
CA ASN A 155 -15.76 -26.59 -4.54
C ASN A 155 -14.29 -26.44 -4.13
N THR A 156 -13.48 -25.77 -4.87
CA THR A 156 -12.16 -25.44 -4.35
C THR A 156 -12.28 -24.28 -3.36
N PRO A 157 -11.87 -24.48 -2.11
CA PRO A 157 -11.89 -23.41 -1.15
C PRO A 157 -11.10 -22.21 -1.70
N PRO A 158 -11.53 -21.00 -1.37
CA PRO A 158 -10.79 -19.80 -1.72
C PRO A 158 -9.34 -20.00 -1.25
N TYR A 159 -8.41 -19.72 -2.14
CA TYR A 159 -7.00 -19.92 -1.85
C TYR A 159 -6.60 -19.14 -0.61
N SER A 160 -5.88 -19.80 0.29
CA SER A 160 -5.41 -19.18 1.52
C SER A 160 -4.49 -18.00 1.18
N PRO A 161 -4.87 -16.75 1.53
CA PRO A 161 -3.98 -15.62 1.29
C PRO A 161 -2.73 -15.76 2.14
N GLN A 162 -1.63 -15.27 1.66
CA GLN A 162 -0.58 -14.83 2.55
C GLN A 162 -1.19 -13.78 3.51
N PRO A 163 -0.65 -13.56 4.72
CA PRO A 163 -1.23 -12.63 5.69
C PRO A 163 -1.14 -11.14 5.25
N GLN A 164 -1.48 -10.86 4.00
CA GLN A 164 -1.39 -9.56 3.34
C GLN A 164 -2.71 -9.17 2.66
N GLY A 165 -3.73 -10.01 2.78
CA GLY A 165 -5.02 -9.82 2.15
C GLY A 165 -6.05 -10.87 2.59
N ASN A 166 -7.18 -10.92 1.90
CA ASN A 166 -8.29 -11.80 2.23
C ASN A 166 -8.72 -12.68 1.05
N ASN A 167 -9.53 -13.68 1.35
CA ASN A 167 -10.07 -14.61 0.36
C ASN A 167 -11.03 -13.91 -0.61
N GLY A 168 -11.05 -14.38 -1.85
CA GLY A 168 -12.14 -14.10 -2.78
C GLY A 168 -13.42 -14.85 -2.39
N GLY A 169 -14.55 -14.36 -2.87
CA GLY A 169 -15.85 -15.00 -2.70
C GLY A 169 -15.98 -16.28 -3.52
N ALA A 170 -16.77 -17.22 -3.05
CA ALA A 170 -17.09 -18.43 -3.79
C ALA A 170 -18.21 -18.22 -4.80
N GLN A 171 -18.20 -18.99 -5.89
CA GLN A 171 -19.32 -19.09 -6.82
C GLN A 171 -20.50 -19.82 -6.17
N GLN A 172 -21.71 -19.46 -6.55
CA GLN A 172 -22.89 -20.18 -6.12
C GLN A 172 -23.30 -21.28 -7.11
N TRP A 173 -23.56 -22.46 -6.60
CA TRP A 173 -24.16 -23.60 -7.29
C TRP A 173 -25.63 -23.81 -6.87
N PRO A 174 -26.50 -24.40 -7.72
CA PRO A 174 -26.22 -24.97 -9.04
C PRO A 174 -26.20 -23.90 -10.14
N MET A 175 -25.44 -24.15 -11.22
CA MET A 175 -25.42 -23.28 -12.42
C MET A 175 -26.80 -23.19 -13.12
N SER A 176 -27.74 -24.05 -12.76
CA SER A 176 -29.14 -24.00 -13.21
C SER A 176 -29.97 -22.90 -12.55
N ALA A 177 -29.47 -22.32 -11.45
CA ALA A 177 -30.07 -21.11 -10.89
C ALA A 177 -29.66 -19.91 -11.76
N ASN A 178 -30.59 -19.48 -12.62
CA ASN A 178 -30.41 -18.29 -13.42
C ASN A 178 -30.59 -17.06 -12.50
N PRO A 179 -29.59 -16.16 -12.42
CA PRO A 179 -28.30 -16.15 -13.13
C PRO A 179 -27.16 -16.72 -12.28
N ALA A 180 -26.39 -17.65 -12.84
CA ALA A 180 -25.12 -18.08 -12.23
C ALA A 180 -24.17 -16.89 -12.10
N LYS A 181 -23.41 -16.83 -11.00
CA LYS A 181 -22.57 -15.70 -10.66
C LYS A 181 -21.20 -16.16 -10.16
N GLY A 182 -20.15 -15.54 -10.65
CA GLY A 182 -18.81 -15.68 -10.09
C GLY A 182 -18.71 -15.07 -8.69
N GLY A 183 -17.67 -15.37 -7.96
CA GLY A 183 -17.32 -14.72 -6.69
C GLY A 183 -16.56 -13.43 -6.90
N GLY A 184 -16.77 -12.43 -6.04
CA GLY A 184 -15.94 -11.22 -6.01
C GLY A 184 -14.51 -11.54 -5.54
N GLY A 185 -13.50 -10.81 -6.05
CA GLY A 185 -12.13 -10.94 -5.58
C GLY A 185 -11.97 -10.42 -4.14
N GLY A 186 -11.04 -10.96 -3.36
CA GLY A 186 -10.69 -10.47 -2.03
C GLY A 186 -10.01 -9.12 -2.09
N GLY A 187 -10.14 -8.33 -1.05
CA GLY A 187 -9.41 -7.08 -0.83
C GLY A 187 -8.47 -7.18 0.37
N ALA A 188 -7.60 -6.20 0.55
CA ALA A 188 -6.70 -6.17 1.72
C ALA A 188 -7.48 -6.00 3.05
N GLY A 189 -8.59 -5.27 3.03
CA GLY A 189 -9.42 -5.01 4.21
C GLY A 189 -10.54 -6.03 4.46
N GLY A 190 -10.86 -6.90 3.48
CA GLY A 190 -11.93 -7.88 3.67
C GLY A 190 -12.12 -8.84 2.52
N VAL A 191 -12.92 -9.88 2.78
CA VAL A 191 -13.23 -10.95 1.83
C VAL A 191 -14.13 -10.44 0.70
N GLY A 192 -13.96 -11.08 -0.48
CA GLY A 192 -14.90 -10.92 -1.58
C GLY A 192 -16.25 -11.59 -1.29
N GLN A 193 -17.33 -11.04 -1.83
CA GLN A 193 -18.66 -11.55 -1.57
C GLN A 193 -18.96 -12.84 -2.35
N THR A 194 -19.72 -13.70 -1.70
CA THR A 194 -20.19 -15.02 -2.20
C THR A 194 -21.67 -14.99 -2.49
N GLY A 195 -22.12 -15.73 -3.49
CA GLY A 195 -23.52 -16.13 -3.62
C GLY A 195 -24.43 -15.16 -4.37
N PRO A 196 -25.79 -15.36 -4.30
CA PRO A 196 -26.74 -14.81 -5.27
C PRO A 196 -26.83 -13.27 -5.25
N GLY A 197 -26.48 -12.66 -4.12
CA GLY A 197 -26.41 -11.21 -3.99
C GLY A 197 -25.01 -10.66 -4.14
N GLY A 198 -23.98 -11.51 -4.07
CA GLY A 198 -22.62 -11.09 -3.79
C GLY A 198 -21.65 -11.22 -4.95
N ARG A 199 -21.56 -10.17 -5.76
CA ARG A 199 -20.53 -10.05 -6.79
C ARG A 199 -19.48 -9.00 -6.46
N VAL A 200 -19.64 -8.38 -5.32
CA VAL A 200 -18.84 -7.23 -4.91
C VAL A 200 -17.44 -7.69 -4.49
N GLY A 201 -16.42 -6.98 -4.94
CA GLY A 201 -15.07 -7.19 -4.48
C GLY A 201 -14.90 -6.82 -3.00
N GLY A 202 -13.98 -7.49 -2.33
CA GLY A 202 -13.63 -7.18 -0.95
C GLY A 202 -13.06 -5.76 -0.81
N PRO A 203 -13.32 -5.08 0.30
CA PRO A 203 -12.80 -3.74 0.52
C PRO A 203 -11.27 -3.74 0.66
N GLY A 204 -10.65 -2.64 0.28
CA GLY A 204 -9.25 -2.34 0.56
C GLY A 204 -9.03 -1.92 2.01
N SER A 205 -7.78 -1.66 2.34
CA SER A 205 -7.37 -1.14 3.65
C SER A 205 -6.98 0.32 3.55
N ASP A 206 -7.37 1.10 4.55
CA ASP A 206 -6.96 2.48 4.71
C ASP A 206 -5.59 2.55 5.40
N VAL A 207 -4.63 3.22 4.76
CA VAL A 207 -3.29 3.45 5.30
C VAL A 207 -3.09 4.89 5.78
N SER A 208 -4.12 5.74 5.75
CA SER A 208 -4.03 7.13 6.22
C SER A 208 -3.57 7.27 7.67
N PRO A 209 -3.83 6.30 8.58
CA PRO A 209 -3.26 6.34 9.93
C PRO A 209 -1.74 6.14 9.98
N ILE A 210 -1.14 5.59 8.93
CA ILE A 210 0.29 5.31 8.84
C ILE A 210 1.00 6.39 8.01
N ILE A 211 0.45 6.67 6.84
CA ILE A 211 0.89 7.73 5.91
C ILE A 211 -0.31 8.64 5.68
N PRO A 212 -0.27 9.92 6.08
CA PRO A 212 -1.39 10.84 5.90
C PRO A 212 -1.84 10.98 4.43
N ALA A 213 -3.11 11.30 4.23
CA ALA A 213 -3.67 11.41 2.87
C ALA A 213 -2.97 12.44 1.97
N PRO A 214 -2.57 13.65 2.45
CA PRO A 214 -1.82 14.60 1.62
C PRO A 214 -0.48 14.05 1.12
N GLU A 215 0.16 13.15 1.86
CA GLU A 215 1.43 12.49 1.55
C GLU A 215 1.24 11.18 0.77
N GLY A 216 0.04 10.91 0.29
CA GLY A 216 -0.28 9.79 -0.58
C GLY A 216 -0.92 8.59 0.10
N GLY A 217 -1.29 8.71 1.38
CA GLY A 217 -2.12 7.72 2.09
C GLY A 217 -3.55 7.68 1.54
N GLY A 218 -4.29 6.66 1.91
CA GLY A 218 -5.66 6.45 1.46
C GLY A 218 -6.05 4.97 1.51
N THR A 219 -7.17 4.63 0.89
CA THR A 219 -7.62 3.24 0.81
C THR A 219 -7.07 2.58 -0.46
N PHE A 220 -6.42 1.42 -0.29
CA PHE A 220 -5.76 0.67 -1.36
C PHE A 220 -6.14 -0.81 -1.34
N ALA A 221 -5.86 -1.49 -2.44
CA ALA A 221 -6.01 -2.93 -2.57
C ALA A 221 -7.46 -3.42 -2.40
N GLY A 222 -8.40 -2.82 -3.13
CA GLY A 222 -9.78 -3.30 -3.25
C GLY A 222 -9.91 -4.42 -4.28
N GLY A 223 -10.73 -5.43 -4.02
CA GLY A 223 -10.99 -6.55 -4.92
C GLY A 223 -11.87 -6.18 -6.12
N GLY A 224 -11.72 -6.92 -7.22
CA GLY A 224 -12.54 -6.79 -8.42
C GLY A 224 -13.89 -7.45 -8.29
N THR A 225 -14.84 -7.03 -9.10
CA THR A 225 -16.21 -7.53 -9.11
C THR A 225 -16.36 -8.73 -10.02
N ALA A 226 -17.19 -9.70 -9.64
CA ALA A 226 -17.58 -10.81 -10.51
C ALA A 226 -18.61 -10.41 -11.55
N GLY A 227 -18.60 -11.10 -12.69
CA GLY A 227 -19.58 -10.96 -13.75
C GLY A 227 -20.89 -11.70 -13.47
N ALA A 228 -21.92 -11.31 -14.20
CA ALA A 228 -23.17 -12.04 -14.30
C ALA A 228 -23.77 -11.86 -15.69
N TYR A 229 -24.52 -12.91 -16.12
CA TYR A 229 -25.03 -12.94 -17.49
C TYR A 229 -26.14 -11.89 -17.74
N PHE A 230 -27.02 -11.62 -16.78
CA PHE A 230 -28.18 -10.74 -16.92
C PHE A 230 -28.36 -9.71 -15.81
N ASN A 231 -27.35 -9.41 -15.03
CA ASN A 231 -27.52 -8.54 -13.87
C ASN A 231 -26.82 -7.17 -14.04
N PRO A 232 -27.36 -6.14 -13.41
CA PRO A 232 -26.78 -4.80 -13.44
C PRO A 232 -25.33 -4.80 -12.93
N PRO A 233 -24.57 -3.79 -13.25
CA PRO A 233 -23.21 -3.61 -12.75
C PRO A 233 -23.18 -3.76 -11.21
N ALA A 234 -22.18 -4.45 -10.69
CA ALA A 234 -21.92 -4.49 -9.26
C ALA A 234 -20.76 -3.60 -8.89
N SER A 235 -20.77 -3.05 -7.69
CA SER A 235 -19.72 -2.18 -7.21
C SER A 235 -18.42 -2.92 -6.96
N ALA A 236 -17.31 -2.34 -7.36
CA ALA A 236 -16.00 -2.83 -7.01
C ALA A 236 -15.70 -2.59 -5.52
N GLY A 237 -14.75 -3.33 -4.96
CA GLY A 237 -14.21 -3.07 -3.64
C GLY A 237 -13.58 -1.67 -3.57
N PRO A 238 -13.90 -0.85 -2.57
CA PRO A 238 -13.19 0.40 -2.32
C PRO A 238 -11.68 0.18 -2.26
N GLY A 239 -10.89 1.12 -2.74
CA GLY A 239 -9.43 0.98 -2.82
C GLY A 239 -8.93 0.54 -4.19
N GLY A 240 -9.67 0.90 -5.24
CA GLY A 240 -9.21 0.77 -6.62
C GLY A 240 -9.63 -0.52 -7.34
N GLY A 241 -10.56 -1.30 -6.78
CA GLY A 241 -11.10 -2.47 -7.47
C GLY A 241 -11.82 -2.11 -8.78
N GLY A 242 -11.76 -2.99 -9.78
CA GLY A 242 -12.46 -2.87 -11.06
C GLY A 242 -13.90 -3.38 -10.99
N ALA A 243 -14.84 -2.61 -11.52
CA ALA A 243 -16.24 -3.03 -11.61
C ALA A 243 -16.48 -3.95 -12.82
N ALA A 244 -17.41 -4.88 -12.72
CA ALA A 244 -17.89 -5.64 -13.89
C ALA A 244 -18.99 -4.85 -14.62
N PRO A 245 -19.06 -4.93 -15.97
CA PRO A 245 -18.19 -5.72 -16.84
C PRO A 245 -16.88 -5.01 -17.18
N GLY A 246 -15.79 -5.73 -17.09
CA GLY A 246 -14.50 -5.34 -17.67
C GLY A 246 -13.78 -4.15 -17.07
N GLY A 247 -14.24 -3.63 -15.91
CA GLY A 247 -13.57 -2.49 -15.28
C GLY A 247 -12.15 -2.83 -14.84
N GLN A 248 -11.22 -1.94 -15.17
CA GLN A 248 -9.82 -2.08 -14.78
C GLN A 248 -9.65 -1.84 -13.29
N GLY A 249 -8.77 -2.60 -12.65
CA GLY A 249 -8.21 -2.19 -11.37
C GLY A 249 -7.46 -0.88 -11.53
N GLN A 250 -7.67 0.05 -10.61
CA GLN A 250 -7.05 1.36 -10.68
C GLN A 250 -5.53 1.28 -10.54
N ALA A 251 -4.81 1.93 -11.43
CA ALA A 251 -3.35 1.98 -11.37
C ALA A 251 -2.85 2.56 -10.04
N ASN A 252 -1.76 2.05 -9.56
CA ASN A 252 -1.07 2.48 -8.31
C ASN A 252 -1.91 2.27 -7.04
N THR A 253 -2.88 1.34 -7.09
CA THR A 253 -3.70 0.99 -5.93
C THR A 253 -3.64 -0.49 -5.58
N GLY A 254 -3.10 -1.32 -6.45
CA GLY A 254 -3.16 -2.77 -6.30
C GLY A 254 -4.56 -3.36 -6.44
N GLY A 255 -5.50 -2.62 -7.03
CA GLY A 255 -6.88 -3.07 -7.19
C GLY A 255 -7.02 -4.27 -8.11
N GLY A 256 -7.87 -5.25 -7.78
CA GLY A 256 -8.22 -6.38 -8.64
C GLY A 256 -9.09 -5.96 -9.82
N GLY A 257 -8.94 -6.60 -10.99
CA GLY A 257 -9.74 -6.34 -12.18
C GLY A 257 -11.14 -6.92 -12.09
N GLY A 258 -12.13 -6.24 -12.68
CA GLY A 258 -13.50 -6.74 -12.83
C GLY A 258 -13.62 -7.83 -13.89
N SER A 259 -14.54 -8.75 -13.73
CA SER A 259 -14.83 -9.78 -14.74
C SER A 259 -15.50 -9.19 -15.99
N GLY A 260 -15.37 -9.90 -17.11
CA GLY A 260 -15.90 -9.46 -18.41
C GLY A 260 -17.42 -9.48 -18.55
N GLY A 261 -18.18 -10.16 -17.70
CA GLY A 261 -19.61 -10.31 -17.90
C GLY A 261 -19.96 -11.05 -19.20
N ASN A 262 -21.19 -10.87 -19.69
CA ASN A 262 -21.70 -11.57 -20.88
C ASN A 262 -20.91 -11.21 -22.16
N GLY A 263 -19.92 -12.00 -22.49
CA GLY A 263 -19.12 -11.85 -23.72
C GLY A 263 -18.21 -10.63 -23.76
N GLY A 264 -18.15 -9.86 -22.66
CA GLY A 264 -17.33 -8.66 -22.55
C GLY A 264 -15.86 -8.97 -22.24
N ALA A 265 -15.00 -7.99 -22.54
CA ALA A 265 -13.62 -8.01 -22.12
C ALA A 265 -13.53 -7.94 -20.58
N ARG A 266 -12.58 -8.65 -19.99
CA ARG A 266 -12.24 -8.55 -18.57
C ARG A 266 -11.44 -7.30 -18.26
N GLY A 267 -11.42 -6.90 -17.01
CA GLY A 267 -10.52 -5.89 -16.51
C GLY A 267 -9.15 -6.45 -16.11
N ASN A 268 -8.10 -5.72 -16.41
CA ASN A 268 -6.77 -6.00 -15.86
C ASN A 268 -6.71 -5.59 -14.38
N GLY A 269 -5.78 -6.15 -13.63
CA GLY A 269 -5.45 -5.64 -12.31
C GLY A 269 -4.73 -4.29 -12.37
N GLY A 270 -4.81 -3.51 -11.31
CA GLY A 270 -4.04 -2.27 -11.13
C GLY A 270 -2.61 -2.55 -10.66
N SER A 271 -1.68 -1.69 -11.03
CA SER A 271 -0.30 -1.76 -10.52
C SER A 271 -0.24 -1.44 -9.01
N GLY A 272 0.84 -1.86 -8.38
CA GLY A 272 1.14 -1.57 -6.99
C GLY A 272 1.70 -0.18 -6.73
N LYS A 273 2.10 0.05 -5.49
CA LYS A 273 2.67 1.32 -5.00
C LYS A 273 3.54 1.07 -3.78
N VAL A 274 4.55 1.90 -3.58
CA VAL A 274 5.31 1.96 -2.33
C VAL A 274 5.24 3.38 -1.77
N LEU A 275 4.99 3.48 -0.48
CA LEU A 275 5.07 4.72 0.29
C LEU A 275 6.10 4.53 1.39
N ILE A 276 7.02 5.46 1.52
CA ILE A 276 8.06 5.47 2.55
C ILE A 276 7.99 6.79 3.29
N LYS A 277 7.94 6.69 4.62
CA LYS A 277 8.08 7.81 5.53
C LYS A 277 9.41 7.66 6.25
N GLU A 278 10.24 8.65 6.16
CA GLU A 278 11.44 8.78 6.97
C GLU A 278 11.12 9.64 8.18
N PRO A 279 11.46 9.20 9.41
CA PRO A 279 11.40 10.11 10.54
C PRO A 279 12.38 11.25 10.27
N SER A 280 12.01 12.43 10.64
CA SER A 280 12.97 13.52 10.57
C SER A 280 14.14 13.22 11.48
N GLU A 281 15.30 13.46 10.95
CA GLU A 281 16.43 13.64 11.82
C GLU A 281 16.20 14.89 12.67
N VAL A 282 16.22 14.70 13.96
CA VAL A 282 16.81 15.74 14.79
C VAL A 282 18.23 15.86 14.26
N ALA A 283 18.56 16.93 13.54
CA ALA A 283 19.94 17.17 13.17
C ALA A 283 20.74 17.11 14.47
N SER A 284 21.17 15.91 14.83
CA SER A 284 22.24 15.80 15.79
C SER A 284 23.35 16.60 15.14
N ASN A 285 23.80 17.65 15.77
CA ASN A 285 24.95 18.40 15.34
C ASN A 285 26.14 17.44 15.23
N GLN A 286 26.16 16.63 14.18
CA GLN A 286 27.22 15.68 13.87
C GLN A 286 28.48 16.41 13.36
N GLY A 287 28.49 17.72 13.45
CA GLY A 287 29.62 18.55 13.03
C GLY A 287 30.54 18.97 14.14
N GLY A 288 30.50 18.34 15.27
CA GLY A 288 31.35 18.69 16.40
C GLY A 288 30.59 18.53 17.70
N ILE A 289 31.25 18.01 18.68
CA ILE A 289 30.75 17.95 20.04
C ILE A 289 30.64 19.39 20.54
N TRP A 290 29.53 20.04 20.16
CA TRP A 290 29.15 21.27 20.83
C TRP A 290 28.60 20.84 22.20
N ASN A 291 29.51 20.50 23.12
CA ASN A 291 29.09 20.43 24.49
C ASN A 291 28.61 21.83 24.90
N GLN A 292 27.80 21.92 25.91
CA GLN A 292 27.26 23.19 26.40
C GLN A 292 28.36 24.22 26.65
N GLN A 293 29.57 23.78 27.00
CA GLN A 293 30.75 24.66 27.19
C GLN A 293 31.26 25.25 25.88
N ALA A 294 31.30 24.52 24.80
CA ALA A 294 31.78 25.06 23.51
C ALA A 294 30.77 26.08 22.93
N HIS A 295 29.48 25.85 23.06
CA HIS A 295 28.45 26.80 22.65
C HIS A 295 28.50 28.06 23.50
N TYR A 296 28.66 27.92 24.79
CA TYR A 296 28.79 29.02 25.74
C TYR A 296 30.05 29.90 25.44
N LEU A 297 31.17 29.27 25.13
CA LEU A 297 32.38 29.97 24.77
C LEU A 297 32.25 30.76 23.46
N TYR A 298 31.54 30.21 22.46
CA TYR A 298 31.31 30.89 21.20
C TYR A 298 30.39 32.10 21.33
N VAL A 299 29.33 31.99 22.13
CA VAL A 299 28.43 33.14 22.42
C VAL A 299 29.13 34.23 23.16
N LEU A 300 29.96 33.90 24.18
CA LEU A 300 30.73 34.88 24.95
C LEU A 300 31.82 35.55 24.13
N THR A 301 32.39 34.87 23.16
CA THR A 301 33.46 35.42 22.32
C THR A 301 32.96 36.17 21.09
N GLY A 302 31.62 36.26 20.93
CA GLY A 302 31.02 36.99 19.80
C GLY A 302 31.34 36.40 18.42
N LYS A 303 31.75 35.13 18.35
CA LYS A 303 32.15 34.46 17.11
C LYS A 303 30.99 33.70 16.42
N LEU A 304 29.79 33.72 17.00
CA LEU A 304 28.55 33.37 16.33
C LEU A 304 27.92 34.68 15.84
N ALA A 305 28.06 34.96 14.57
CA ALA A 305 27.28 35.95 13.84
C ALA A 305 26.14 35.28 13.11
#